data_0f519a08ca52ce80f6ba3e511e562f84
#
_entry.id   0f519a08ca52ce80f6ba3e511e562f84
#
_cell.length_a   1.000
_cell.length_b   1.000
_cell.length_c   1.000
_cell.angle_alpha   90.00
_cell.angle_beta   90.00
_cell.angle_gamma   90.00
#
_symmetry.space_group_name_H-M   'P 1'
#
loop_
_entity.id
_entity.type
_entity.pdbx_description
1 polymer ?
#
loop_
_entity_poly.entity_id
_entity_poly.type
_entity_poly.pdbx_seq_one_letter_code
_entity_poly.pdbx_strand_id
1 'polypeptide(L)'
;YICAEWSNVKGRPFSKDQVYTRIPDSPYWECHNPDAQKYIKYTEVANLNSKIVARSGDPIISEINSLMDTEPYPLNTAFESKGKVFANPEIVIMDTNTENLNAKESVNNPAAILRRFLVVRCVVKDEYKKPSPLCGLDPEKALKNGRMDMWHFEIVWKHPRNNTEYDEEVIRCNSEEEVSRVLRSIFIAHIERQE
;
A
#
# COMPACT_ATOMS: atom_id res chain seq x y z
N TYR A 1 -5.86 -8.56 6.47
CA TYR A 1 -7.23 -8.22 6.06
C TYR A 1 -7.33 -8.11 4.52
N ILE A 2 -6.68 -7.13 3.86
CA ILE A 2 -6.72 -6.93 2.39
C ILE A 2 -6.34 -8.21 1.64
N CYS A 3 -5.23 -8.86 2.01
CA CYS A 3 -4.80 -10.13 1.40
C CYS A 3 -5.84 -11.25 1.56
N ALA A 4 -6.50 -11.30 2.72
CA ALA A 4 -7.55 -12.29 2.97
C ALA A 4 -8.75 -12.06 2.04
N GLU A 5 -9.17 -10.80 1.84
CA GLU A 5 -10.25 -10.48 0.90
C GLU A 5 -9.90 -10.84 -0.54
N TRP A 6 -8.65 -10.58 -0.97
CA TRP A 6 -8.20 -11.01 -2.29
C TRP A 6 -8.23 -12.54 -2.45
N SER A 7 -7.69 -13.27 -1.44
CA SER A 7 -7.75 -14.74 -1.44
C SER A 7 -9.18 -15.26 -1.52
N ASN A 8 -10.10 -14.65 -0.77
CA ASN A 8 -11.52 -15.02 -0.79
C ASN A 8 -12.14 -14.84 -2.18
N VAL A 9 -11.86 -13.72 -2.85
CA VAL A 9 -12.34 -13.46 -4.23
C VAL A 9 -11.78 -14.49 -5.23
N LYS A 10 -10.52 -14.91 -5.04
CA LYS A 10 -9.88 -15.97 -5.83
C LYS A 10 -10.32 -17.39 -5.45
N GLY A 11 -11.21 -17.56 -4.47
CA GLY A 11 -11.67 -18.87 -4.00
C GLY A 11 -10.58 -19.70 -3.31
N ARG A 12 -9.59 -19.05 -2.71
CA ARG A 12 -8.44 -19.70 -2.05
C ARG A 12 -8.38 -19.38 -0.56
N PRO A 13 -7.93 -20.32 0.30
CA PRO A 13 -7.71 -20.02 1.69
C PRO A 13 -6.54 -19.03 1.86
N PHE A 14 -6.68 -18.09 2.79
CA PHE A 14 -5.61 -17.19 3.18
C PHE A 14 -4.83 -17.77 4.37
N SER A 15 -3.49 -17.67 4.31
CA SER A 15 -2.61 -17.95 5.44
C SER A 15 -1.58 -16.82 5.57
N LYS A 16 -1.16 -16.52 6.81
CA LYS A 16 -0.22 -15.42 7.10
C LYS A 16 1.18 -15.66 6.53
N ASP A 17 1.58 -16.91 6.35
CA ASP A 17 2.84 -17.31 5.74
C ASP A 17 2.92 -17.01 4.23
N GLN A 18 1.78 -16.72 3.59
CA GLN A 18 1.73 -16.21 2.22
C GLN A 18 2.13 -14.72 2.12
N VAL A 19 2.32 -14.03 3.25
CA VAL A 19 2.73 -12.63 3.28
C VAL A 19 4.22 -12.54 3.57
N TYR A 20 4.95 -11.94 2.65
CA TYR A 20 6.33 -11.55 2.86
C TYR A 20 6.40 -10.08 3.28
N THR A 21 7.01 -9.80 4.42
CA THR A 21 7.29 -8.41 4.83
C THR A 21 8.69 -8.03 4.36
N ARG A 22 8.76 -7.08 3.46
CA ARG A 22 10.03 -6.57 2.94
C ARG A 22 10.72 -5.72 4.01
N ILE A 23 11.99 -5.99 4.25
CA ILE A 23 12.85 -5.21 5.16
C ILE A 23 13.56 -4.15 4.31
N PRO A 24 13.20 -2.86 4.42
CA PRO A 24 13.71 -1.80 3.53
C PRO A 24 15.23 -1.64 3.57
N ASP A 25 15.83 -1.82 4.76
CA ASP A 25 17.27 -1.63 4.97
C ASP A 25 18.13 -2.82 4.52
N SER A 26 17.50 -3.97 4.21
CA SER A 26 18.24 -5.11 3.68
C SER A 26 18.38 -4.98 2.16
N PRO A 27 19.59 -5.07 1.60
CA PRO A 27 19.77 -5.11 0.16
C PRO A 27 19.30 -6.44 -0.46
N TYR A 28 19.01 -7.45 0.36
CA TYR A 28 18.62 -8.77 -0.08
C TYR A 28 17.17 -9.11 0.29
N TRP A 29 16.55 -9.95 -0.55
CA TRP A 29 15.25 -10.57 -0.28
C TRP A 29 15.45 -11.89 0.47
N GLU A 30 15.81 -11.77 1.74
CA GLU A 30 16.14 -12.93 2.57
C GLU A 30 14.88 -13.76 2.86
N CYS A 31 15.00 -15.07 2.74
CA CYS A 31 13.94 -16.04 3.02
C CYS A 31 12.64 -15.83 2.23
N HIS A 32 12.64 -15.02 1.17
CA HIS A 32 11.48 -14.86 0.32
C HIS A 32 11.32 -16.07 -0.63
N ASN A 33 10.13 -16.65 -0.60
CA ASN A 33 9.72 -17.70 -1.54
C ASN A 33 8.58 -17.19 -2.43
N PRO A 34 8.85 -16.79 -3.70
CA PRO A 34 7.85 -16.19 -4.59
C PRO A 34 6.73 -17.17 -5.01
N ASP A 35 6.94 -18.49 -4.85
CA ASP A 35 5.90 -19.47 -5.15
C ASP A 35 4.88 -19.58 -4.02
N ALA A 36 5.30 -19.43 -2.78
CA ALA A 36 4.45 -19.51 -1.60
C ALA A 36 3.93 -18.13 -1.14
N GLN A 37 4.78 -17.09 -1.25
CA GLN A 37 4.50 -15.76 -0.71
C GLN A 37 4.04 -14.81 -1.83
N LYS A 38 2.73 -14.81 -2.08
CA LYS A 38 2.10 -14.01 -3.15
C LYS A 38 1.74 -12.59 -2.73
N TYR A 39 1.89 -12.25 -1.46
CA TYR A 39 1.58 -10.93 -0.91
C TYR A 39 2.85 -10.29 -0.36
N ILE A 40 3.21 -9.12 -0.86
CA ILE A 40 4.38 -8.39 -0.39
C ILE A 40 3.91 -7.17 0.40
N LYS A 41 4.41 -7.05 1.63
CA LYS A 41 4.11 -5.93 2.51
C LYS A 41 5.36 -5.07 2.71
N TYR A 42 5.22 -3.76 2.51
CA TYR A 42 6.16 -2.73 2.89
C TYR A 42 5.62 -1.93 4.07
N THR A 43 6.47 -1.55 5.01
CA THR A 43 6.10 -0.72 6.15
C THR A 43 6.81 0.62 6.09
N GLU A 44 6.13 1.69 6.55
CA GLU A 44 6.66 3.05 6.67
C GLU A 44 7.29 3.59 5.37
N VAL A 45 6.65 3.33 4.23
CA VAL A 45 7.13 3.77 2.92
C VAL A 45 7.12 5.31 2.84
N ALA A 46 8.06 5.88 2.08
CA ALA A 46 8.27 7.32 1.91
C ALA A 46 8.59 8.08 3.21
N ASN A 47 9.24 7.43 4.17
CA ASN A 47 9.66 8.03 5.43
C ASN A 47 10.99 8.79 5.34
N LEU A 48 11.64 8.79 4.17
CA LEU A 48 12.88 9.53 3.95
C LEU A 48 12.63 11.04 3.90
N ASN A 49 13.63 11.80 4.38
CA ASN A 49 13.58 13.26 4.29
C ASN A 49 13.51 13.71 2.83
N SER A 50 12.59 14.65 2.53
CA SER A 50 12.35 15.14 1.17
C SER A 50 13.60 15.67 0.46
N LYS A 51 14.57 16.25 1.17
CA LYS A 51 15.84 16.69 0.60
C LYS A 51 16.73 15.52 0.16
N ILE A 52 16.68 14.39 0.86
CA ILE A 52 17.41 13.18 0.49
C ILE A 52 16.74 12.59 -0.75
N VAL A 53 15.41 12.50 -0.73
CA VAL A 53 14.61 12.00 -1.86
C VAL A 53 14.84 12.82 -3.12
N ALA A 54 14.84 14.14 -3.02
CA ALA A 54 15.12 15.03 -4.15
C ALA A 54 16.53 14.87 -4.76
N ARG A 55 17.49 14.40 -3.96
CA ARG A 55 18.89 14.21 -4.42
C ARG A 55 19.14 12.84 -5.01
N SER A 56 18.59 11.79 -4.46
CA SER A 56 18.92 10.40 -4.76
C SER A 56 17.74 9.50 -5.14
N GLY A 57 16.51 10.05 -5.11
CA GLY A 57 15.29 9.28 -5.24
C GLY A 57 14.97 8.49 -3.97
N ASP A 58 13.82 7.81 -3.99
CA ASP A 58 13.43 6.83 -2.96
C ASP A 58 13.61 5.42 -3.52
N PRO A 59 14.58 4.63 -3.01
CA PRO A 59 14.85 3.30 -3.53
C PRO A 59 13.67 2.33 -3.32
N ILE A 60 12.87 2.51 -2.25
CA ILE A 60 11.71 1.67 -1.96
C ILE A 60 10.61 1.94 -2.98
N ILE A 61 10.33 3.20 -3.28
CA ILE A 61 9.34 3.56 -4.32
C ILE A 61 9.78 3.04 -5.69
N SER A 62 11.07 3.09 -6.00
CA SER A 62 11.61 2.55 -7.24
C SER A 62 11.46 1.02 -7.31
N GLU A 63 11.73 0.31 -6.21
CA GLU A 63 11.54 -1.14 -6.11
C GLU A 63 10.05 -1.51 -6.28
N ILE A 64 9.14 -0.83 -5.57
CA ILE A 64 7.69 -1.05 -5.69
C ILE A 64 7.20 -0.81 -7.12
N ASN A 65 7.66 0.25 -7.78
CA ASN A 65 7.32 0.50 -9.18
C ASN A 65 7.73 -0.65 -10.11
N SER A 66 8.93 -1.18 -9.90
CA SER A 66 9.43 -2.32 -10.69
C SER A 66 8.65 -3.60 -10.44
N LEU A 67 8.20 -3.81 -9.20
CA LEU A 67 7.34 -4.96 -8.85
C LEU A 67 5.94 -4.90 -9.47
N MET A 68 5.45 -3.69 -9.77
CA MET A 68 4.14 -3.48 -10.39
C MET A 68 4.19 -3.41 -11.92
N ASP A 69 5.36 -3.57 -12.50
CA ASP A 69 5.52 -3.61 -13.95
C ASP A 69 5.14 -4.99 -14.49
N THR A 70 4.92 -5.08 -15.80
CA THR A 70 4.63 -6.33 -16.50
C THR A 70 5.87 -7.20 -16.69
N GLU A 71 7.06 -6.60 -16.58
CA GLU A 71 8.32 -7.32 -16.74
C GLU A 71 8.72 -8.04 -15.44
N PRO A 72 9.28 -9.26 -15.54
CA PRO A 72 9.73 -9.99 -14.37
C PRO A 72 10.82 -9.22 -13.61
N TYR A 73 10.57 -8.92 -12.35
CA TYR A 73 11.55 -8.24 -11.49
C TYR A 73 12.49 -9.24 -10.83
N PRO A 74 13.80 -9.24 -11.18
CA PRO A 74 14.78 -10.13 -10.58
C PRO A 74 15.07 -9.72 -9.14
N LEU A 75 14.90 -10.64 -8.21
CA LEU A 75 15.16 -10.39 -6.80
C LEU A 75 16.65 -10.42 -6.50
N ASN A 76 17.10 -9.47 -5.68
CA ASN A 76 18.46 -9.50 -5.15
C ASN A 76 18.53 -10.51 -4.01
N THR A 77 18.90 -11.73 -4.35
CA THR A 77 19.04 -12.87 -3.42
C THR A 77 20.49 -13.18 -3.14
N ALA A 78 20.77 -14.10 -2.18
CA ALA A 78 22.10 -14.58 -1.91
C ALA A 78 22.75 -15.23 -3.14
N PHE A 79 24.09 -15.32 -3.15
CA PHE A 79 24.93 -15.66 -4.29
C PHE A 79 24.45 -16.87 -5.13
N GLU A 80 24.00 -17.93 -4.50
CA GLU A 80 23.60 -19.19 -5.19
C GLU A 80 22.32 -19.04 -6.02
N SER A 81 21.43 -18.14 -5.66
CA SER A 81 20.13 -17.91 -6.29
C SER A 81 20.05 -16.58 -7.07
N LYS A 82 21.17 -15.83 -7.13
CA LYS A 82 21.23 -14.53 -7.80
C LYS A 82 20.86 -14.65 -9.29
N GLY A 83 19.88 -13.84 -9.71
CA GLY A 83 19.40 -13.81 -11.10
C GLY A 83 18.52 -14.99 -11.52
N LYS A 84 18.19 -15.92 -10.61
CA LYS A 84 17.32 -17.08 -10.88
C LYS A 84 15.94 -16.95 -10.26
N VAL A 85 15.78 -16.04 -9.31
CA VAL A 85 14.52 -15.83 -8.58
C VAL A 85 13.91 -14.50 -8.98
N PHE A 86 12.66 -14.53 -9.41
CA PHE A 86 11.90 -13.35 -9.82
C PHE A 86 10.72 -13.15 -8.88
N ALA A 87 10.38 -11.90 -8.64
CA ALA A 87 9.16 -11.58 -7.92
C ALA A 87 7.93 -11.96 -8.74
N ASN A 88 6.90 -12.46 -8.06
CA ASN A 88 5.62 -12.78 -8.66
C ASN A 88 4.48 -12.48 -7.67
N PRO A 89 4.36 -11.22 -7.20
CA PRO A 89 3.30 -10.87 -6.26
C PRO A 89 1.95 -10.74 -6.95
N GLU A 90 0.91 -11.14 -6.26
CA GLU A 90 -0.47 -10.85 -6.66
C GLU A 90 -0.95 -9.51 -6.07
N ILE A 91 -0.45 -9.15 -4.89
CA ILE A 91 -0.71 -7.86 -4.26
C ILE A 91 0.56 -7.34 -3.60
N VAL A 92 0.83 -6.06 -3.80
CA VAL A 92 1.80 -5.28 -3.04
C VAL A 92 1.03 -4.32 -2.13
N ILE A 93 1.30 -4.41 -0.83
CA ILE A 93 0.68 -3.55 0.19
C ILE A 93 1.75 -2.69 0.82
N MET A 94 1.45 -1.43 1.04
CA MET A 94 2.33 -0.54 1.80
C MET A 94 1.54 0.28 2.80
N ASP A 95 2.13 0.55 3.94
CA ASP A 95 1.67 1.60 4.84
C ASP A 95 2.62 2.80 4.77
N THR A 96 2.05 4.00 4.93
CA THR A 96 2.80 5.25 4.85
C THR A 96 2.08 6.36 5.62
N ASN A 97 2.86 7.27 6.19
CA ASN A 97 2.37 8.53 6.75
C ASN A 97 2.42 9.68 5.72
N THR A 98 2.93 9.41 4.51
CA THR A 98 3.14 10.39 3.45
C THR A 98 2.26 10.03 2.24
N GLU A 99 1.06 10.58 2.20
CA GLU A 99 0.02 10.21 1.22
C GLU A 99 0.49 10.30 -0.25
N ASN A 100 1.29 11.31 -0.58
CA ASN A 100 1.78 11.51 -1.95
C ASN A 100 3.14 10.85 -2.19
N LEU A 101 3.62 10.03 -1.25
CA LEU A 101 4.86 9.24 -1.34
C LEU A 101 6.10 10.07 -1.70
N ASN A 102 6.13 11.36 -1.39
CA ASN A 102 7.15 12.30 -1.87
C ASN A 102 7.39 12.20 -3.39
N ALA A 103 6.34 11.88 -4.14
CA ALA A 103 6.48 11.56 -5.56
C ALA A 103 6.94 12.76 -6.39
N LYS A 104 6.59 14.00 -5.99
CA LYS A 104 7.03 15.22 -6.67
C LYS A 104 8.55 15.43 -6.57
N GLU A 105 9.13 14.98 -5.47
CA GLU A 105 10.57 15.06 -5.20
C GLU A 105 11.34 13.89 -5.84
N SER A 106 10.66 12.77 -6.07
CA SER A 106 11.29 11.52 -6.52
C SER A 106 11.35 11.38 -8.03
N VAL A 107 10.33 11.89 -8.74
CA VAL A 107 10.16 11.62 -10.18
C VAL A 107 9.59 12.79 -10.96
N ASN A 108 9.90 12.82 -12.26
CA ASN A 108 9.39 13.85 -13.18
C ASN A 108 7.89 13.74 -13.47
N ASN A 109 7.31 12.57 -13.26
CA ASN A 109 5.88 12.33 -13.49
C ASN A 109 5.23 11.67 -12.24
N PRO A 110 4.96 12.43 -11.18
CA PRO A 110 4.37 11.92 -9.96
C PRO A 110 2.98 11.30 -10.17
N ALA A 111 2.19 11.83 -11.09
CA ALA A 111 0.87 11.29 -11.38
C ALA A 111 0.93 9.86 -11.95
N ALA A 112 1.97 9.53 -12.72
CA ALA A 112 2.16 8.17 -13.25
C ALA A 112 2.40 7.13 -12.15
N ILE A 113 3.05 7.51 -11.05
CA ILE A 113 3.22 6.66 -9.87
C ILE A 113 1.89 6.55 -9.11
N LEU A 114 1.32 7.69 -8.73
CA LEU A 114 0.19 7.73 -7.82
C LEU A 114 -1.07 7.04 -8.36
N ARG A 115 -1.28 7.03 -9.68
CA ARG A 115 -2.40 6.32 -10.33
C ARG A 115 -2.36 4.79 -10.19
N ARG A 116 -1.20 4.24 -9.81
CA ARG A 116 -1.01 2.78 -9.69
C ARG A 116 -1.50 2.24 -8.35
N PHE A 117 -1.78 3.12 -7.40
CA PHE A 117 -2.16 2.74 -6.05
C PHE A 117 -3.65 2.98 -5.79
N LEU A 118 -4.27 1.99 -5.17
CA LEU A 118 -5.51 2.18 -4.45
C LEU A 118 -5.16 2.62 -3.03
N VAL A 119 -5.56 3.83 -2.67
CA VAL A 119 -5.25 4.39 -1.35
C VAL A 119 -6.40 4.13 -0.39
N VAL A 120 -6.09 3.63 0.80
CA VAL A 120 -7.05 3.54 1.91
C VAL A 120 -6.59 4.50 2.99
N ARG A 121 -7.27 5.66 3.11
CA ARG A 121 -7.04 6.63 4.18
C ARG A 121 -7.78 6.20 5.43
N CYS A 122 -7.06 6.12 6.56
CA CYS A 122 -7.65 5.94 7.89
C CYS A 122 -7.84 7.32 8.52
N VAL A 123 -9.08 7.75 8.67
CA VAL A 123 -9.42 9.08 9.20
C VAL A 123 -10.07 8.95 10.56
N VAL A 124 -9.50 9.62 11.57
CA VAL A 124 -10.05 9.62 12.93
C VAL A 124 -11.42 10.29 12.93
N LYS A 125 -12.43 9.66 13.53
CA LYS A 125 -13.76 10.24 13.72
C LYS A 125 -13.66 11.49 14.60
N ASP A 126 -14.49 12.51 14.34
CA ASP A 126 -14.39 13.83 15.01
C ASP A 126 -14.50 13.73 16.52
N GLU A 127 -15.32 12.83 17.03
CA GLU A 127 -15.49 12.57 18.46
C GLU A 127 -14.23 12.10 19.17
N TYR A 128 -13.29 11.47 18.42
CA TYR A 128 -12.03 10.95 18.94
C TYR A 128 -10.82 11.82 18.58
N LYS A 129 -11.02 12.93 17.88
CA LYS A 129 -9.92 13.83 17.53
C LYS A 129 -9.41 14.61 18.73
N LYS A 130 -8.12 14.87 18.74
CA LYS A 130 -7.51 15.89 19.60
C LYS A 130 -8.07 17.26 19.25
N PRO A 131 -8.17 18.18 20.25
CA PRO A 131 -8.58 19.55 19.97
C PRO A 131 -7.58 20.25 19.02
N SER A 132 -8.11 21.12 18.15
CA SER A 132 -7.26 21.95 17.28
C SER A 132 -6.34 22.86 18.14
N PRO A 133 -5.07 23.08 17.73
CA PRO A 133 -4.46 22.71 16.44
C PRO A 133 -3.81 21.32 16.39
N LEU A 134 -3.95 20.51 17.43
CA LEU A 134 -3.40 19.16 17.48
C LEU A 134 -4.20 18.24 16.54
N CYS A 135 -3.47 17.41 15.79
CA CYS A 135 -4.07 16.42 14.88
C CYS A 135 -4.00 15.02 15.48
N GLY A 136 -4.83 14.12 14.95
CA GLY A 136 -4.78 12.70 15.26
C GLY A 136 -5.71 12.25 16.39
N LEU A 137 -5.52 10.99 16.79
CA LEU A 137 -6.35 10.34 17.79
C LEU A 137 -6.06 10.88 19.20
N ASP A 138 -7.13 11.14 19.95
CA ASP A 138 -7.07 11.43 21.38
C ASP A 138 -7.16 10.10 22.16
N PRO A 139 -6.05 9.65 22.78
CA PRO A 139 -6.03 8.36 23.47
C PRO A 139 -6.96 8.31 24.68
N GLU A 140 -7.21 9.43 25.37
CA GLU A 140 -8.09 9.46 26.54
C GLU A 140 -9.57 9.27 26.12
N LYS A 141 -9.98 9.90 25.02
CA LYS A 141 -11.31 9.71 24.45
C LYS A 141 -11.50 8.29 23.94
N ALA A 142 -10.50 7.73 23.29
CA ALA A 142 -10.52 6.36 22.78
C ALA A 142 -10.67 5.34 23.91
N LEU A 143 -9.91 5.48 25.00
CA LEU A 143 -9.95 4.59 26.18
C LEU A 143 -11.27 4.67 26.94
N LYS A 144 -11.85 5.87 27.09
CA LYS A 144 -13.13 6.05 27.82
C LYS A 144 -14.28 5.27 27.19
N ASN A 145 -14.27 5.11 25.89
CA ASN A 145 -15.37 4.47 25.15
C ASN A 145 -15.17 2.96 24.95
N GLY A 146 -14.00 2.40 25.29
CA GLY A 146 -13.71 0.96 25.16
C GLY A 146 -13.92 0.39 23.76
N ARG A 147 -14.00 1.25 22.74
CA ARG A 147 -14.34 0.90 21.37
C ARG A 147 -13.12 0.95 20.46
N MET A 148 -13.05 -0.02 19.56
CA MET A 148 -12.10 -0.04 18.46
C MET A 148 -12.59 0.75 17.23
N ASP A 149 -13.84 1.24 17.23
CA ASP A 149 -14.49 1.95 16.13
C ASP A 149 -14.18 3.46 16.14
N MET A 150 -12.89 3.79 16.07
CA MET A 150 -12.40 5.18 16.12
C MET A 150 -12.15 5.79 14.73
N TRP A 151 -12.30 4.99 13.70
CA TRP A 151 -11.91 5.35 12.34
C TRP A 151 -13.09 5.29 11.38
N HIS A 152 -13.12 6.19 10.43
CA HIS A 152 -13.75 5.97 9.14
C HIS A 152 -12.65 5.87 8.06
N PHE A 153 -13.01 5.32 6.92
CA PHE A 153 -12.05 5.02 5.88
C PHE A 153 -12.47 5.70 4.59
N GLU A 154 -11.50 6.15 3.82
CA GLU A 154 -11.71 6.66 2.47
C GLU A 154 -10.91 5.80 1.50
N ILE A 155 -11.59 5.15 0.56
CA ILE A 155 -10.96 4.42 -0.54
C ILE A 155 -10.85 5.39 -1.71
N VAL A 156 -9.62 5.66 -2.16
CA VAL A 156 -9.31 6.75 -3.08
C VAL A 156 -8.59 6.24 -4.30
N TRP A 157 -9.09 6.62 -5.47
CA TRP A 157 -8.39 6.51 -6.74
C TRP A 157 -7.89 7.86 -7.19
N LYS A 158 -6.68 7.87 -7.76
CA LYS A 158 -6.06 9.06 -8.33
C LYS A 158 -6.03 8.96 -9.85
N HIS A 159 -6.81 9.80 -10.51
CA HIS A 159 -6.91 9.86 -11.98
C HIS A 159 -6.04 11.01 -12.52
N PRO A 160 -4.96 10.74 -13.26
CA PRO A 160 -4.09 11.79 -13.77
C PRO A 160 -4.84 12.74 -14.72
N ARG A 161 -4.69 14.05 -14.50
CA ARG A 161 -5.04 15.09 -15.48
C ARG A 161 -3.86 15.43 -16.37
N ASN A 162 -2.68 15.47 -15.77
CA ASN A 162 -1.40 15.70 -16.44
C ASN A 162 -0.26 15.05 -15.62
N ASN A 163 0.98 15.37 -15.91
CA ASN A 163 2.14 14.76 -15.23
C ASN A 163 2.23 15.05 -13.71
N THR A 164 1.59 16.13 -13.25
CA THR A 164 1.72 16.62 -11.86
C THR A 164 0.41 16.70 -11.12
N GLU A 165 -0.72 16.68 -11.83
CA GLU A 165 -2.07 16.85 -11.27
C GLU A 165 -2.92 15.61 -11.48
N TYR A 166 -3.83 15.39 -10.55
CA TYR A 166 -4.80 14.28 -10.58
C TYR A 166 -6.12 14.68 -9.92
N ASP A 167 -7.18 14.05 -10.34
CA ASP A 167 -8.47 14.03 -9.66
C ASP A 167 -8.53 12.87 -8.68
N GLU A 168 -9.30 13.01 -7.62
CA GLU A 168 -9.57 11.96 -6.67
C GLU A 168 -11.03 11.52 -6.77
N GLU A 169 -11.23 10.23 -6.95
CA GLU A 169 -12.50 9.57 -6.72
C GLU A 169 -12.47 8.93 -5.35
N VAL A 170 -13.42 9.28 -4.48
CA VAL A 170 -13.40 8.88 -3.06
C VAL A 170 -14.69 8.15 -2.69
N ILE A 171 -14.54 6.95 -2.17
CA ILE A 171 -15.62 6.18 -1.52
C ILE A 171 -15.38 6.20 -0.02
N ARG A 172 -16.35 6.71 0.75
CA ARG A 172 -16.30 6.74 2.20
C ARG A 172 -16.94 5.49 2.79
N CYS A 173 -16.27 4.90 3.76
CA CYS A 173 -16.69 3.74 4.50
C CYS A 173 -16.64 4.05 6.01
N ASN A 174 -17.72 3.71 6.73
CA ASN A 174 -17.83 3.99 8.16
C ASN A 174 -17.40 2.80 9.04
N SER A 175 -17.19 1.64 8.44
CA SER A 175 -16.75 0.43 9.13
C SER A 175 -15.78 -0.41 8.28
N GLU A 176 -15.09 -1.34 8.94
CA GLU A 176 -14.21 -2.30 8.25
C GLU A 176 -15.01 -3.23 7.32
N GLU A 177 -16.26 -3.58 7.66
CA GLU A 177 -17.13 -4.39 6.82
C GLU A 177 -17.49 -3.68 5.51
N GLU A 178 -17.71 -2.34 5.57
CA GLU A 178 -17.93 -1.55 4.36
C GLU A 178 -16.68 -1.51 3.49
N VAL A 179 -15.49 -1.32 4.10
CA VAL A 179 -14.21 -1.40 3.38
C VAL A 179 -14.07 -2.75 2.69
N SER A 180 -14.33 -3.85 3.41
CA SER A 180 -14.28 -5.21 2.86
C SER A 180 -15.18 -5.37 1.64
N ARG A 181 -16.41 -4.91 1.74
CA ARG A 181 -17.39 -5.00 0.65
C ARG A 181 -16.94 -4.24 -0.59
N VAL A 182 -16.44 -3.01 -0.40
CA VAL A 182 -15.94 -2.18 -1.50
C VAL A 182 -14.69 -2.80 -2.13
N LEU A 183 -13.70 -3.22 -1.32
CA LEU A 183 -12.50 -3.89 -1.83
C LEU A 183 -12.83 -5.15 -2.62
N ARG A 184 -13.77 -5.97 -2.14
CA ARG A 184 -14.22 -7.17 -2.85
C ARG A 184 -14.78 -6.85 -4.22
N SER A 185 -15.63 -5.82 -4.33
CA SER A 185 -16.17 -5.37 -5.62
C SER A 185 -15.08 -4.89 -6.58
N ILE A 186 -14.07 -4.17 -6.06
CA ILE A 186 -12.92 -3.71 -6.84
C ILE A 186 -12.10 -4.90 -7.34
N PHE A 187 -11.84 -5.88 -6.49
CA PHE A 187 -11.05 -7.06 -6.83
C PHE A 187 -11.74 -7.91 -7.89
N ILE A 188 -13.04 -8.12 -7.78
CA ILE A 188 -13.85 -8.82 -8.80
C ILE A 188 -13.75 -8.09 -10.14
N ALA A 189 -14.02 -6.77 -10.15
CA ALA A 189 -13.95 -5.98 -11.37
C ALA A 189 -12.52 -5.90 -11.97
N HIS A 190 -11.47 -6.05 -11.14
CA HIS A 190 -10.10 -6.13 -11.61
C HIS A 190 -9.82 -7.45 -12.32
N ILE A 191 -10.27 -8.57 -11.75
CA ILE A 191 -10.10 -9.90 -12.33
C ILE A 191 -10.82 -9.99 -13.66
N GLU A 192 -12.10 -9.56 -13.71
CA GLU A 192 -12.91 -9.57 -14.94
C GLU A 192 -12.32 -8.75 -16.09
N ARG A 193 -11.47 -7.76 -15.78
CA ARG A 193 -10.77 -6.96 -16.81
C ARG A 193 -9.50 -7.61 -17.33
N GLN A 194 -8.99 -8.63 -16.65
CA GLN A 194 -7.77 -9.33 -17.05
C GLN A 194 -8.07 -10.62 -17.84
N GLU A 195 -9.31 -11.11 -17.78
CA GLU A 195 -9.83 -12.22 -18.60
C GLU A 195 -10.30 -11.72 -19.98
#